data_c0b60b2f0b7931bf679f89511de37f7f
#
_entry.id   c0b60b2f0b7931bf679f89511de37f7f
#
_cell.length_a   1.000
_cell.length_b   1.000
_cell.length_c   1.000
_cell.angle_alpha   90.00
_cell.angle_beta   90.00
_cell.angle_gamma   90.00
#
_symmetry.space_group_name_H-M   'P 1'
#
loop_
_entity.id
_entity.type
_entity.pdbx_description
1 polymer ?
#
loop_
_entity_poly.entity_id
_entity_poly.type
_entity_poly.pdbx_seq_one_letter_code
_entity_poly.pdbx_strand_id
1 'polypeptide(L)'
;MKKYVNLDNVTSNKSFSDMRKWQKERRTKVKDLSVNIEQCPTKKVTEINENRNRTSFTWIGHSTFLIQLNGMNILTDPVWAKRMGFQKRLTEPGISLADLPKIDLVVISHGHYDHLDFPTLKKLKGNPHYFVPVGLKSLFTRKGYQKVTEMSWWENAEVKEITLHFVPAQHWTRRSLTDMNTSHWGGWIFKTQVETFYFVGDTGYFNGFKQIAERFTVDTVFMPIGAYEPEWFMADAHISPEDSVKAFLDLKAKLFVPMHYGAYRLADDTGPEALDRLYREWEKQQLPGEQLKVLLLGETVIETEK
;
A
#
# COMPACT_ATOMS: atom_id res chain seq x y z
N MET A 1 -5.66 15.67 -22.13
CA MET A 1 -4.70 15.19 -21.11
C MET A 1 -4.21 13.81 -21.47
N LYS A 2 -2.93 13.50 -21.25
CA LYS A 2 -2.38 12.15 -21.42
C LYS A 2 -3.09 11.18 -20.48
N LYS A 3 -3.41 9.98 -20.97
CA LYS A 3 -3.95 8.89 -20.13
C LYS A 3 -2.90 7.79 -20.04
N TYR A 4 -2.80 7.20 -18.85
CA TYR A 4 -1.90 6.07 -18.59
C TYR A 4 -2.67 4.75 -18.74
N VAL A 5 -1.95 3.69 -19.03
CA VAL A 5 -2.47 2.33 -19.26
C VAL A 5 -1.60 1.31 -18.52
N ASN A 6 -2.14 0.13 -18.26
CA ASN A 6 -1.40 -0.99 -17.67
C ASN A 6 -0.42 -1.60 -18.68
N LEU A 7 0.60 -2.31 -18.19
CA LEU A 7 1.63 -2.93 -19.03
C LEU A 7 1.02 -3.86 -20.10
N ASP A 8 0.07 -4.69 -19.71
CA ASP A 8 -0.53 -5.71 -20.57
C ASP A 8 -1.83 -5.20 -21.24
N ASN A 9 -2.03 -3.87 -21.29
CA ASN A 9 -3.23 -3.21 -21.79
C ASN A 9 -4.54 -3.69 -21.12
N VAL A 10 -4.45 -4.31 -19.95
CA VAL A 10 -5.62 -4.67 -19.14
C VAL A 10 -6.35 -3.40 -18.75
N THR A 11 -7.64 -3.34 -19.02
CA THR A 11 -8.48 -2.19 -18.67
C THR A 11 -9.34 -2.52 -17.46
N SER A 12 -9.23 -1.73 -16.42
CA SER A 12 -10.09 -1.84 -15.22
C SER A 12 -11.42 -1.09 -15.40
N ASN A 13 -11.84 -0.83 -16.63
CA ASN A 13 -13.08 -0.13 -16.93
C ASN A 13 -14.28 -1.03 -16.69
N LYS A 14 -15.00 -0.79 -15.61
CA LYS A 14 -16.27 -1.46 -15.32
C LYS A 14 -17.43 -0.64 -15.88
N SER A 15 -18.38 -1.31 -16.51
CA SER A 15 -19.57 -0.69 -17.05
C SER A 15 -20.57 -0.30 -15.95
N PHE A 16 -21.53 0.55 -16.29
CA PHE A 16 -22.62 0.88 -15.36
C PHE A 16 -23.48 -0.36 -15.01
N SER A 17 -23.61 -1.30 -15.94
CA SER A 17 -24.28 -2.59 -15.69
C SER A 17 -23.53 -3.45 -14.68
N ASP A 18 -22.18 -3.49 -14.76
CA ASP A 18 -21.34 -4.22 -13.78
C ASP A 18 -21.45 -3.62 -12.39
N MET A 19 -21.44 -2.29 -12.29
CA MET A 19 -21.67 -1.59 -11.02
C MET A 19 -23.03 -1.93 -10.41
N ARG A 20 -24.11 -1.94 -11.24
CA ARG A 20 -25.45 -2.31 -10.76
C ARG A 20 -25.54 -3.77 -10.34
N LYS A 21 -24.89 -4.68 -11.10
CA LYS A 21 -24.82 -6.11 -10.76
C LYS A 21 -24.13 -6.27 -9.41
N TRP A 22 -22.95 -5.69 -9.22
CA TRP A 22 -22.23 -5.74 -7.95
C TRP A 22 -23.06 -5.19 -6.79
N GLN A 23 -23.67 -4.01 -6.95
CA GLN A 23 -24.53 -3.43 -5.90
C GLN A 23 -25.72 -4.32 -5.53
N LYS A 24 -26.31 -5.04 -6.50
CA LYS A 24 -27.39 -6.00 -6.24
C LYS A 24 -26.86 -7.20 -5.45
N GLU A 25 -25.74 -7.79 -5.87
CA GLU A 25 -25.10 -8.90 -5.17
C GLU A 25 -24.69 -8.52 -3.74
N ARG A 26 -24.09 -7.34 -3.56
CA ARG A 26 -23.66 -6.82 -2.26
C ARG A 26 -24.80 -6.67 -1.25
N ARG A 27 -26.01 -6.35 -1.69
CA ARG A 27 -27.19 -6.23 -0.81
C ARG A 27 -27.63 -7.56 -0.21
N THR A 28 -27.35 -8.67 -0.88
CA THR A 28 -27.71 -10.02 -0.44
C THR A 28 -26.59 -10.70 0.33
N LYS A 29 -25.35 -10.18 0.28
CA LYS A 29 -24.21 -10.71 1.02
C LYS A 29 -24.19 -10.14 2.44
N VAL A 30 -24.47 -10.99 3.42
CA VAL A 30 -24.29 -10.66 4.84
C VAL A 30 -22.87 -10.96 5.24
N LYS A 31 -22.14 -9.95 5.72
CA LYS A 31 -20.77 -10.10 6.22
C LYS A 31 -20.71 -9.68 7.68
N ASP A 32 -19.99 -10.47 8.47
CA ASP A 32 -19.72 -10.10 9.85
C ASP A 32 -18.61 -9.03 9.88
N LEU A 33 -19.02 -7.82 10.29
CA LEU A 33 -18.11 -6.67 10.45
C LEU A 33 -17.77 -6.41 11.92
N SER A 34 -18.19 -7.28 12.84
CA SER A 34 -17.90 -7.15 14.28
C SER A 34 -16.46 -7.51 14.61
N VAL A 35 -15.85 -8.39 13.82
CA VAL A 35 -14.46 -8.79 14.00
C VAL A 35 -13.55 -7.83 13.26
N ASN A 36 -12.70 -7.16 14.01
CA ASN A 36 -11.73 -6.18 13.50
C ASN A 36 -10.31 -6.69 13.62
N ILE A 37 -9.40 -6.06 12.87
CA ILE A 37 -7.96 -6.31 13.03
C ILE A 37 -7.51 -5.74 14.38
N GLU A 38 -6.76 -6.55 15.11
CA GLU A 38 -6.33 -6.21 16.47
C GLU A 38 -5.29 -5.10 16.51
N GLN A 39 -5.38 -4.31 17.58
CA GLN A 39 -4.36 -3.30 17.91
C GLN A 39 -3.21 -3.98 18.68
N CYS A 40 -1.98 -3.61 18.35
CA CYS A 40 -0.83 -4.00 19.14
C CYS A 40 -0.99 -3.46 20.58
N PRO A 41 -0.94 -4.32 21.62
CA PRO A 41 -1.14 -3.89 23.01
C PRO A 41 -0.01 -2.99 23.50
N THR A 42 1.20 -3.18 22.99
CA THR A 42 2.39 -2.39 23.40
C THR A 42 3.02 -1.76 22.16
N LYS A 43 2.67 -0.51 21.91
CA LYS A 43 3.20 0.27 20.77
C LYS A 43 4.54 0.89 21.13
N LYS A 44 5.52 0.74 20.26
CA LYS A 44 6.90 1.23 20.47
C LYS A 44 7.05 2.72 20.12
N VAL A 45 6.18 3.59 20.66
CA VAL A 45 6.13 5.02 20.30
C VAL A 45 7.45 5.73 20.60
N THR A 46 8.06 5.47 21.75
CA THR A 46 9.36 6.08 22.13
C THR A 46 10.44 5.62 21.15
N GLU A 47 10.54 4.31 20.93
CA GLU A 47 11.56 3.73 20.06
C GLU A 47 11.46 4.26 18.61
N ILE A 48 10.26 4.35 18.05
CA ILE A 48 10.10 4.89 16.67
C ILE A 48 10.41 6.39 16.58
N ASN A 49 10.24 7.14 17.64
CA ASN A 49 10.60 8.56 17.69
C ASN A 49 12.11 8.79 17.85
N GLU A 50 12.81 7.91 18.55
CA GLU A 50 14.24 8.00 18.81
C GLU A 50 15.10 7.26 17.77
N ASN A 51 14.52 6.30 17.06
CA ASN A 51 15.24 5.46 16.09
C ASN A 51 15.79 6.28 14.91
N ARG A 52 17.10 6.19 14.70
CA ARG A 52 17.81 6.79 13.55
C ARG A 52 18.78 5.82 12.87
N ASN A 53 19.07 4.69 13.48
CA ASN A 53 20.16 3.81 13.05
C ASN A 53 19.70 2.41 12.63
N ARG A 54 18.53 1.96 13.16
CA ARG A 54 18.03 0.62 12.87
C ARG A 54 16.91 0.67 11.82
N THR A 55 16.94 -0.27 10.91
CA THR A 55 15.82 -0.52 10.01
C THR A 55 14.60 -0.98 10.80
N SER A 56 13.46 -0.38 10.54
CA SER A 56 12.20 -0.79 11.15
C SER A 56 11.02 -0.47 10.24
N PHE A 57 9.92 -1.17 10.45
CA PHE A 57 8.64 -0.84 9.84
C PHE A 57 7.49 -1.04 10.83
N THR A 58 6.55 -0.11 10.80
CA THR A 58 5.37 -0.10 11.67
C THR A 58 4.12 -0.04 10.81
N TRP A 59 3.19 -0.97 11.00
CA TRP A 59 1.92 -0.93 10.28
C TRP A 59 0.93 0.02 10.95
N ILE A 60 0.57 1.08 10.26
CA ILE A 60 -0.40 2.07 10.75
C ILE A 60 -1.84 1.62 10.44
N GLY A 61 -2.00 0.86 9.35
CA GLY A 61 -3.27 0.33 8.86
C GLY A 61 -3.50 0.67 7.40
N HIS A 62 -4.33 -0.11 6.71
CA HIS A 62 -4.50 -0.05 5.26
C HIS A 62 -3.15 -0.21 4.55
N SER A 63 -2.80 0.71 3.67
CA SER A 63 -1.49 0.73 2.98
C SER A 63 -0.49 1.71 3.62
N THR A 64 -0.79 2.19 4.84
CA THR A 64 0.08 3.13 5.54
C THR A 64 1.07 2.40 6.44
N PHE A 65 2.37 2.54 6.12
CA PHE A 65 3.49 2.10 6.95
C PHE A 65 4.39 3.29 7.30
N LEU A 66 4.93 3.30 8.51
CA LEU A 66 6.12 4.05 8.84
C LEU A 66 7.31 3.13 8.65
N ILE A 67 8.14 3.41 7.66
CA ILE A 67 9.40 2.70 7.39
C ILE A 67 10.53 3.62 7.85
N GLN A 68 11.41 3.11 8.71
CA GLN A 68 12.61 3.83 9.15
C GLN A 68 13.81 3.12 8.53
N LEU A 69 14.53 3.84 7.68
CA LEU A 69 15.60 3.29 6.84
C LEU A 69 16.69 4.35 6.66
N ASN A 70 17.95 4.00 6.94
CA ASN A 70 19.13 4.88 6.83
C ASN A 70 18.89 6.26 7.47
N GLY A 71 18.32 6.27 8.69
CA GLY A 71 18.05 7.48 9.46
C GLY A 71 16.89 8.35 8.93
N MET A 72 16.10 7.84 7.98
CA MET A 72 14.93 8.52 7.44
C MET A 72 13.63 7.90 7.94
N ASN A 73 12.65 8.75 8.21
CA ASN A 73 11.28 8.38 8.51
C ASN A 73 10.44 8.53 7.23
N ILE A 74 10.01 7.42 6.67
CA ILE A 74 9.30 7.32 5.39
C ILE A 74 7.86 6.87 5.67
N LEU A 75 6.87 7.56 5.09
CA LEU A 75 5.49 7.10 5.11
C LEU A 75 5.05 6.65 3.71
N THR A 76 4.41 5.48 3.65
CA THR A 76 3.71 5.01 2.46
C THR A 76 2.23 5.37 2.56
N ASP A 77 1.64 5.89 1.48
CA ASP A 77 0.20 6.16 1.32
C ASP A 77 -0.50 6.61 2.62
N PRO A 78 -0.13 7.76 3.21
CA PRO A 78 -0.57 8.13 4.56
C PRO A 78 -2.03 8.55 4.61
N VAL A 79 -2.87 7.75 5.31
CA VAL A 79 -4.30 7.95 5.47
C VAL A 79 -4.76 7.70 6.92
N TRP A 80 -5.18 8.79 7.60
CA TRP A 80 -5.81 8.75 8.94
C TRP A 80 -7.29 9.13 8.89
N ALA A 81 -7.88 9.16 7.70
CA ALA A 81 -9.27 9.53 7.51
C ALA A 81 -10.21 8.59 8.29
N LYS A 82 -11.16 9.18 9.04
CA LYS A 82 -12.20 8.44 9.78
C LYS A 82 -13.30 7.89 8.86
N ARG A 83 -13.31 8.33 7.62
CA ARG A 83 -14.25 7.89 6.58
C ARG A 83 -13.57 7.88 5.22
N MET A 84 -13.99 6.94 4.39
CA MET A 84 -13.69 6.90 2.97
C MET A 84 -15.02 6.94 2.20
N GLY A 85 -15.35 8.11 1.68
CA GLY A 85 -16.71 8.37 1.19
C GLY A 85 -17.74 8.15 2.29
N PHE A 86 -18.71 7.27 2.06
CA PHE A 86 -19.76 6.92 3.03
C PHE A 86 -19.30 5.84 4.04
N GLN A 87 -18.21 5.14 3.78
CA GLN A 87 -17.72 4.06 4.65
C GLN A 87 -16.98 4.65 5.85
N LYS A 88 -17.33 4.20 7.05
CA LYS A 88 -16.56 4.50 8.27
C LYS A 88 -15.29 3.65 8.26
N ARG A 89 -14.23 4.18 8.83
CA ARG A 89 -13.05 3.39 9.17
C ARG A 89 -13.45 2.32 10.19
N LEU A 90 -13.03 1.08 9.94
CA LEU A 90 -13.37 -0.08 10.78
C LEU A 90 -12.47 -0.16 12.02
N THR A 91 -11.20 0.23 11.86
CA THR A 91 -10.19 0.16 12.92
C THR A 91 -9.49 1.51 13.06
N GLU A 92 -9.20 1.95 14.29
CA GLU A 92 -8.38 3.14 14.49
C GLU A 92 -6.95 2.91 13.96
N PRO A 93 -6.26 3.95 13.48
CA PRO A 93 -4.86 3.83 13.06
C PRO A 93 -3.97 3.29 14.18
N GLY A 94 -3.04 2.42 13.84
CA GLY A 94 -2.14 1.78 14.80
C GLY A 94 -1.29 2.76 15.61
N ILE A 95 -0.82 3.84 14.98
CA ILE A 95 -0.13 4.96 15.65
C ILE A 95 -0.90 6.24 15.34
N SER A 96 -1.09 7.12 16.33
CA SER A 96 -1.73 8.42 16.13
C SER A 96 -0.80 9.37 15.36
N LEU A 97 -1.38 10.37 14.67
CA LEU A 97 -0.57 11.42 14.02
C LEU A 97 0.29 12.21 15.03
N ALA A 98 -0.19 12.32 16.29
CA ALA A 98 0.54 13.02 17.34
C ALA A 98 1.78 12.24 17.82
N ASP A 99 1.75 10.91 17.71
CA ASP A 99 2.82 10.01 18.17
C ASP A 99 3.85 9.71 17.06
N LEU A 100 3.61 10.16 15.83
CA LEU A 100 4.57 9.99 14.75
C LEU A 100 5.82 10.85 14.95
N PRO A 101 7.00 10.36 14.57
CA PRO A 101 8.22 11.18 14.44
C PRO A 101 8.02 12.25 13.34
N LYS A 102 9.00 13.16 13.22
CA LYS A 102 9.09 14.04 12.04
C LYS A 102 9.31 13.18 10.79
N ILE A 103 8.49 13.39 9.77
CA ILE A 103 8.56 12.64 8.51
C ILE A 103 9.50 13.35 7.55
N ASP A 104 10.40 12.57 6.97
CA ASP A 104 11.38 13.04 5.99
C ASP A 104 10.89 12.83 4.56
N LEU A 105 10.20 11.70 4.31
CA LEU A 105 9.77 11.26 3.00
C LEU A 105 8.34 10.72 3.04
N VAL A 106 7.57 11.02 2.00
CA VAL A 106 6.27 10.40 1.75
C VAL A 106 6.26 9.87 0.32
N VAL A 107 5.90 8.62 0.16
CA VAL A 107 5.63 8.04 -1.16
C VAL A 107 4.13 7.78 -1.33
N ILE A 108 3.63 8.08 -2.53
CA ILE A 108 2.24 7.84 -2.91
C ILE A 108 2.22 6.84 -4.08
N SER A 109 1.50 5.74 -3.92
CA SER A 109 1.39 4.72 -4.97
C SER A 109 0.50 5.17 -6.12
N HIS A 110 -0.61 5.82 -5.82
CA HIS A 110 -1.57 6.31 -6.81
C HIS A 110 -2.55 7.34 -6.23
N GLY A 111 -3.43 7.86 -7.08
CA GLY A 111 -4.28 9.00 -6.75
C GLY A 111 -5.60 8.70 -6.05
N HIS A 112 -5.96 7.46 -5.66
CA HIS A 112 -7.20 7.18 -4.94
C HIS A 112 -7.24 7.83 -3.55
N TYR A 113 -8.44 8.04 -3.01
CA TYR A 113 -8.61 8.78 -1.75
C TYR A 113 -8.11 8.03 -0.52
N ASP A 114 -8.10 6.70 -0.57
CA ASP A 114 -7.62 5.80 0.47
C ASP A 114 -6.10 5.58 0.44
N HIS A 115 -5.39 6.24 -0.51
CA HIS A 115 -3.93 6.27 -0.61
C HIS A 115 -3.38 7.71 -0.59
N LEU A 116 -4.16 8.69 -1.06
CA LEU A 116 -3.77 10.10 -1.07
C LEU A 116 -4.83 10.95 -0.33
N ASP A 117 -4.61 11.15 0.96
CA ASP A 117 -5.46 11.96 1.86
C ASP A 117 -4.78 13.27 2.25
N PHE A 118 -5.10 14.35 1.56
CA PHE A 118 -4.55 15.69 1.86
C PHE A 118 -4.84 16.21 3.28
N PRO A 119 -6.01 15.93 3.90
CA PRO A 119 -6.22 16.23 5.31
C PRO A 119 -5.21 15.60 6.25
N THR A 120 -4.77 14.37 5.96
CA THR A 120 -3.68 13.70 6.68
C THR A 120 -2.34 14.36 6.39
N LEU A 121 -1.98 14.57 5.11
CA LEU A 121 -0.69 15.17 4.73
C LEU A 121 -0.47 16.53 5.39
N LYS A 122 -1.53 17.34 5.53
CA LYS A 122 -1.47 18.66 6.17
C LYS A 122 -1.09 18.60 7.67
N LYS A 123 -1.31 17.46 8.32
CA LYS A 123 -1.09 17.27 9.76
C LYS A 123 0.24 16.59 10.07
N LEU A 124 0.96 16.13 9.05
CA LEU A 124 2.25 15.47 9.25
C LEU A 124 3.26 16.43 9.88
N LYS A 125 4.03 15.93 10.85
CA LYS A 125 5.16 16.66 11.41
C LYS A 125 6.36 16.59 10.46
N GLY A 126 7.15 17.65 10.42
CA GLY A 126 8.31 17.74 9.54
C GLY A 126 8.01 18.56 8.28
N ASN A 127 8.86 18.41 7.29
CA ASN A 127 8.70 19.03 5.97
C ASN A 127 9.09 17.99 4.90
N PRO A 128 8.28 16.94 4.75
CA PRO A 128 8.64 15.79 3.95
C PRO A 128 8.80 16.15 2.46
N HIS A 129 9.68 15.42 1.79
CA HIS A 129 9.71 15.35 0.35
C HIS A 129 8.66 14.32 -0.11
N TYR A 130 7.80 14.69 -1.05
CA TYR A 130 6.77 13.84 -1.60
C TYR A 130 7.24 13.25 -2.93
N PHE A 131 7.27 11.93 -3.02
CA PHE A 131 7.47 11.21 -4.28
C PHE A 131 6.14 10.64 -4.73
N VAL A 132 5.73 11.00 -5.93
CA VAL A 132 4.39 10.71 -6.43
C VAL A 132 4.44 10.23 -7.88
N PRO A 133 3.44 9.47 -8.35
CA PRO A 133 3.32 9.14 -9.75
C PRO A 133 3.16 10.39 -10.62
N VAL A 134 3.72 10.34 -11.83
CA VAL A 134 3.55 11.38 -12.84
C VAL A 134 2.06 11.67 -13.07
N GLY A 135 1.73 12.97 -13.17
CA GLY A 135 0.38 13.50 -13.26
C GLY A 135 -0.22 13.98 -11.93
N LEU A 136 0.42 13.72 -10.77
CA LEU A 136 -0.06 14.18 -9.47
C LEU A 136 0.59 15.49 -8.99
N LYS A 137 1.77 15.87 -9.46
CA LYS A 137 2.51 17.05 -8.98
C LYS A 137 1.68 18.33 -9.04
N SER A 138 0.95 18.55 -10.13
CA SER A 138 0.10 19.72 -10.27
C SER A 138 -0.98 19.82 -9.19
N LEU A 139 -1.52 18.67 -8.73
CA LEU A 139 -2.48 18.60 -7.63
C LEU A 139 -1.82 18.98 -6.30
N PHE A 140 -0.62 18.49 -6.03
CA PHE A 140 0.18 18.85 -4.84
C PHE A 140 0.54 20.32 -4.82
N THR A 141 1.07 20.85 -5.93
CA THR A 141 1.47 22.26 -6.04
C THR A 141 0.29 23.21 -5.80
N ARG A 142 -0.90 22.91 -6.38
CA ARG A 142 -2.12 23.71 -6.15
C ARG A 142 -2.57 23.70 -4.67
N LYS A 143 -2.15 22.70 -3.89
CA LYS A 143 -2.43 22.60 -2.45
C LYS A 143 -1.29 23.15 -1.58
N GLY A 144 -0.27 23.79 -2.20
CA GLY A 144 0.83 24.46 -1.51
C GLY A 144 2.04 23.59 -1.18
N TYR A 145 2.08 22.34 -1.64
CA TYR A 145 3.24 21.46 -1.44
C TYR A 145 4.32 21.78 -2.50
N GLN A 146 5.53 22.11 -2.05
CA GLN A 146 6.62 22.53 -2.93
C GLN A 146 7.64 21.41 -3.21
N LYS A 147 7.96 20.60 -2.20
CA LYS A 147 8.92 19.50 -2.32
C LYS A 147 8.24 18.26 -2.89
N VAL A 148 8.00 18.24 -4.20
CA VAL A 148 7.28 17.16 -4.89
C VAL A 148 8.05 16.72 -6.12
N THR A 149 8.43 15.46 -6.18
CA THR A 149 9.04 14.79 -7.33
C THR A 149 8.04 13.82 -7.93
N GLU A 150 7.76 13.94 -9.22
CA GLU A 150 7.01 12.95 -9.99
C GLU A 150 7.95 11.92 -10.58
N MET A 151 7.49 10.67 -10.61
CA MET A 151 8.23 9.57 -11.24
C MET A 151 7.32 8.74 -12.13
N SER A 152 7.87 8.32 -13.26
CA SER A 152 7.28 7.31 -14.16
C SER A 152 7.82 5.92 -13.83
N TRP A 153 7.17 4.87 -14.34
CA TRP A 153 7.66 3.51 -14.18
C TRP A 153 9.12 3.37 -14.62
N TRP A 154 9.89 2.65 -13.80
CA TRP A 154 11.32 2.35 -13.96
C TRP A 154 12.26 3.51 -13.73
N GLU A 155 11.73 4.71 -13.44
CA GLU A 155 12.57 5.82 -12.99
C GLU A 155 13.03 5.60 -11.55
N ASN A 156 14.17 6.20 -11.21
CA ASN A 156 14.73 6.18 -9.87
C ASN A 156 15.20 7.56 -9.44
N ALA A 157 15.35 7.72 -8.13
CA ALA A 157 15.89 8.91 -7.50
C ALA A 157 16.69 8.52 -6.25
N GLU A 158 17.82 9.20 -6.06
CA GLU A 158 18.64 9.05 -4.87
C GLU A 158 18.17 10.02 -3.77
N VAL A 159 17.94 9.50 -2.58
CA VAL A 159 17.61 10.28 -1.39
C VAL A 159 18.48 9.79 -0.24
N LYS A 160 19.54 10.52 0.07
CA LYS A 160 20.62 10.05 0.94
C LYS A 160 21.18 8.71 0.40
N GLU A 161 21.22 7.70 1.25
CA GLU A 161 21.73 6.37 0.91
C GLU A 161 20.62 5.38 0.51
N ILE A 162 19.46 5.90 0.05
CA ILE A 162 18.33 5.11 -0.42
C ILE A 162 18.09 5.46 -1.90
N THR A 163 18.12 4.45 -2.76
CA THR A 163 17.63 4.58 -4.14
C THR A 163 16.15 4.22 -4.16
N LEU A 164 15.31 5.19 -4.48
CA LEU A 164 13.87 4.98 -4.70
C LEU A 164 13.65 4.61 -6.16
N HIS A 165 12.89 3.54 -6.42
CA HIS A 165 12.42 3.22 -7.76
C HIS A 165 10.91 3.19 -7.77
N PHE A 166 10.30 3.80 -8.80
CA PHE A 166 8.88 3.65 -9.06
C PHE A 166 8.67 2.54 -10.08
N VAL A 167 7.89 1.51 -9.71
CA VAL A 167 7.73 0.30 -10.52
C VAL A 167 6.27 0.07 -10.90
N PRO A 168 5.99 -0.68 -11.99
CA PRO A 168 4.64 -0.94 -12.45
C PRO A 168 3.73 -1.61 -11.42
N ALA A 169 2.45 -1.30 -11.51
CA ALA A 169 1.34 -2.05 -10.93
C ALA A 169 0.22 -2.17 -11.97
N GLN A 170 -0.71 -3.10 -11.78
CA GLN A 170 -1.91 -3.23 -12.61
C GLN A 170 -3.11 -2.63 -11.87
N HIS A 171 -3.39 -1.37 -12.13
CA HIS A 171 -4.43 -0.64 -11.43
C HIS A 171 -5.05 0.46 -12.31
N TRP A 172 -5.66 1.44 -11.71
CA TRP A 172 -6.22 2.64 -12.32
C TRP A 172 -6.27 3.77 -11.29
N THR A 173 -6.61 4.98 -11.71
CA THR A 173 -6.75 6.11 -10.78
C THR A 173 -7.84 7.07 -11.22
N ARG A 174 -8.55 7.65 -10.26
CA ARG A 174 -9.57 8.66 -10.46
C ARG A 174 -9.86 9.42 -9.17
N ARG A 175 -9.92 10.75 -9.22
CA ARG A 175 -10.33 11.61 -8.11
C ARG A 175 -11.53 12.51 -8.44
N SER A 176 -11.81 12.70 -9.73
CA SER A 176 -12.93 13.51 -10.20
C SER A 176 -13.69 12.82 -11.34
N LEU A 177 -14.72 13.45 -11.87
CA LEU A 177 -15.48 12.88 -12.99
C LEU A 177 -14.68 12.87 -14.29
N THR A 178 -13.63 13.68 -14.42
CA THR A 178 -12.94 13.94 -15.70
C THR A 178 -11.48 13.52 -15.72
N ASP A 179 -10.91 13.05 -14.61
CA ASP A 179 -9.47 12.79 -14.46
C ASP A 179 -9.09 11.29 -14.45
N MET A 180 -9.98 10.43 -14.96
CA MET A 180 -9.70 9.00 -15.02
C MET A 180 -8.39 8.73 -15.77
N ASN A 181 -7.46 8.06 -15.08
CA ASN A 181 -6.13 7.68 -15.58
C ASN A 181 -5.26 8.84 -16.09
N THR A 182 -5.50 10.06 -15.59
CA THR A 182 -4.65 11.22 -15.92
C THR A 182 -3.40 11.35 -15.05
N SER A 183 -3.31 10.58 -14.00
CA SER A 183 -2.07 10.30 -13.26
C SER A 183 -1.76 8.81 -13.33
N HIS A 184 -0.51 8.47 -13.08
CA HIS A 184 -0.06 7.09 -13.09
C HIS A 184 -0.30 6.41 -11.72
N TRP A 185 0.00 5.12 -11.63
CA TRP A 185 -0.06 4.26 -10.45
C TRP A 185 1.14 3.32 -10.47
N GLY A 186 1.51 2.76 -9.31
CA GLY A 186 2.64 1.83 -9.21
C GLY A 186 3.04 1.58 -7.77
N GLY A 187 4.08 0.77 -7.60
CA GLY A 187 4.72 0.50 -6.34
C GLY A 187 6.05 1.24 -6.17
N TRP A 188 6.61 1.17 -4.98
CA TRP A 188 7.88 1.80 -4.62
C TRP A 188 8.87 0.78 -4.11
N ILE A 189 10.06 0.76 -4.68
CA ILE A 189 11.20 0.02 -4.15
C ILE A 189 12.14 0.99 -3.45
N PHE A 190 12.48 0.66 -2.21
CA PHE A 190 13.47 1.34 -1.40
C PHE A 190 14.69 0.44 -1.34
N LYS A 191 15.74 0.78 -2.07
CA LYS A 191 16.96 -0.01 -2.15
C LYS A 191 18.09 0.69 -1.41
N THR A 192 18.71 -0.02 -0.48
CA THR A 192 19.95 0.36 0.18
C THR A 192 21.10 -0.56 -0.25
N GLN A 193 22.27 -0.42 0.36
CA GLN A 193 23.39 -1.33 0.12
C GLN A 193 23.15 -2.74 0.70
N VAL A 194 22.30 -2.84 1.74
CA VAL A 194 22.13 -4.08 2.51
C VAL A 194 20.76 -4.72 2.36
N GLU A 195 19.75 -3.98 1.96
CA GLU A 195 18.36 -4.47 1.89
C GLU A 195 17.50 -3.72 0.87
N THR A 196 16.44 -4.38 0.44
CA THR A 196 15.48 -3.85 -0.53
C THR A 196 14.06 -4.10 -0.04
N PHE A 197 13.30 -3.03 0.18
CA PHE A 197 11.88 -3.07 0.51
C PHE A 197 11.05 -2.76 -0.72
N TYR A 198 9.97 -3.51 -0.92
CA TYR A 198 9.00 -3.24 -1.97
C TYR A 198 7.61 -2.99 -1.39
N PHE A 199 7.16 -1.76 -1.50
CA PHE A 199 5.77 -1.37 -1.24
C PHE A 199 4.99 -1.45 -2.56
N VAL A 200 4.07 -2.41 -2.65
CA VAL A 200 3.41 -2.75 -3.91
C VAL A 200 2.37 -1.71 -4.34
N GLY A 201 1.70 -1.06 -3.38
CA GLY A 201 0.50 -0.27 -3.65
C GLY A 201 -0.69 -1.17 -4.01
N ASP A 202 -1.68 -0.62 -4.73
CA ASP A 202 -2.81 -1.40 -5.23
C ASP A 202 -2.51 -1.99 -6.60
N THR A 203 -2.89 -3.25 -6.78
CA THR A 203 -2.66 -3.97 -8.03
C THR A 203 -3.56 -5.19 -8.17
N GLY A 204 -3.96 -5.53 -9.39
CA GLY A 204 -4.30 -6.89 -9.76
C GLY A 204 -3.04 -7.75 -9.92
N TYR A 205 -3.20 -9.07 -10.04
CA TYR A 205 -2.06 -9.91 -10.43
C TYR A 205 -1.70 -9.66 -11.90
N PHE A 206 -0.40 -9.48 -12.18
CA PHE A 206 0.11 -9.20 -13.53
C PHE A 206 1.56 -9.69 -13.71
N ASN A 207 1.99 -9.80 -14.96
CA ASN A 207 3.34 -10.32 -15.27
C ASN A 207 4.49 -9.39 -14.84
N GLY A 208 4.20 -8.15 -14.47
CA GLY A 208 5.19 -7.19 -13.99
C GLY A 208 5.91 -7.63 -12.73
N PHE A 209 5.34 -8.51 -11.88
CA PHE A 209 6.04 -9.07 -10.73
C PHE A 209 7.31 -9.83 -11.13
N LYS A 210 7.27 -10.61 -12.22
CA LYS A 210 8.45 -11.30 -12.77
C LYS A 210 9.48 -10.30 -13.32
N GLN A 211 9.02 -9.25 -14.02
CA GLN A 211 9.91 -8.21 -14.53
C GLN A 211 10.60 -7.42 -13.41
N ILE A 212 9.92 -7.24 -12.27
CA ILE A 212 10.49 -6.63 -11.07
C ILE A 212 11.54 -7.56 -10.46
N ALA A 213 11.24 -8.86 -10.35
CA ALA A 213 12.18 -9.87 -9.83
C ALA A 213 13.46 -10.01 -10.68
N GLU A 214 13.38 -9.77 -11.99
CA GLU A 214 14.54 -9.74 -12.89
C GLU A 214 15.49 -8.56 -12.61
N ARG A 215 14.97 -7.49 -12.01
CA ARG A 215 15.72 -6.23 -11.78
C ARG A 215 16.14 -6.03 -10.32
N PHE A 216 15.38 -6.61 -9.39
CA PHE A 216 15.57 -6.38 -7.96
C PHE A 216 15.49 -7.70 -7.18
N THR A 217 16.42 -7.86 -6.22
CA THR A 217 16.29 -8.85 -5.16
C THR A 217 15.50 -8.19 -4.02
N VAL A 218 14.29 -8.65 -3.75
CA VAL A 218 13.41 -8.08 -2.73
C VAL A 218 13.58 -8.83 -1.42
N ASP A 219 13.94 -8.12 -0.35
CA ASP A 219 14.03 -8.70 0.99
C ASP A 219 12.66 -8.70 1.67
N THR A 220 11.97 -7.58 1.70
CA THR A 220 10.65 -7.45 2.30
C THR A 220 9.65 -6.86 1.30
N VAL A 221 8.51 -7.53 1.11
CA VAL A 221 7.41 -7.02 0.29
C VAL A 221 6.19 -6.71 1.14
N PHE A 222 5.68 -5.47 1.03
CA PHE A 222 4.39 -5.06 1.58
C PHE A 222 3.33 -5.28 0.50
N MET A 223 2.55 -6.37 0.62
CA MET A 223 1.69 -6.90 -0.42
C MET A 223 0.21 -6.73 -0.07
N PRO A 224 -0.62 -6.16 -0.96
CA PRO A 224 -2.06 -6.05 -0.71
C PRO A 224 -2.73 -7.43 -0.73
N ILE A 225 -3.72 -7.61 0.17
CA ILE A 225 -4.54 -8.83 0.25
C ILE A 225 -6.04 -8.54 0.38
N GLY A 226 -6.44 -7.27 0.35
CA GLY A 226 -7.83 -6.85 0.54
C GLY A 226 -8.44 -6.16 -0.69
N ALA A 227 -9.74 -5.89 -0.60
CA ALA A 227 -10.57 -5.30 -1.65
C ALA A 227 -10.69 -6.16 -2.92
N TYR A 228 -10.61 -7.48 -2.79
CA TYR A 228 -10.62 -8.43 -3.91
C TYR A 228 -12.03 -8.98 -4.24
N GLU A 229 -13.02 -8.86 -3.35
CA GLU A 229 -14.34 -9.47 -3.57
C GLU A 229 -15.39 -8.46 -4.08
N PRO A 230 -16.19 -8.80 -5.10
CA PRO A 230 -16.18 -10.06 -5.86
C PRO A 230 -15.08 -10.05 -6.92
N GLU A 231 -14.37 -11.16 -7.08
CA GLU A 231 -13.22 -11.28 -7.97
C GLU A 231 -13.57 -10.94 -9.42
N TRP A 232 -14.76 -11.35 -9.92
CA TRP A 232 -15.21 -11.01 -11.29
C TRP A 232 -15.21 -9.49 -11.58
N PHE A 233 -15.29 -8.68 -10.52
CA PHE A 233 -15.31 -7.21 -10.63
C PHE A 233 -13.97 -6.59 -10.25
N MET A 234 -13.29 -7.14 -9.25
CA MET A 234 -12.12 -6.53 -8.60
C MET A 234 -10.77 -7.01 -9.17
N ALA A 235 -10.67 -8.25 -9.69
CA ALA A 235 -9.39 -8.90 -10.00
C ALA A 235 -8.47 -8.13 -10.96
N ASP A 236 -9.02 -7.33 -11.89
CA ASP A 236 -8.20 -6.50 -12.79
C ASP A 236 -7.40 -5.41 -12.05
N ALA A 237 -7.81 -5.04 -10.82
CA ALA A 237 -7.25 -3.91 -10.07
C ALA A 237 -6.84 -4.24 -8.64
N HIS A 238 -7.36 -5.34 -8.07
CA HIS A 238 -7.09 -5.77 -6.70
C HIS A 238 -6.81 -7.27 -6.67
N ILE A 239 -5.67 -7.62 -6.17
CA ILE A 239 -5.16 -8.98 -6.09
C ILE A 239 -5.86 -9.76 -4.95
N SER A 240 -6.22 -11.02 -5.18
CA SER A 240 -6.71 -11.92 -4.14
C SER A 240 -5.57 -12.37 -3.22
N PRO A 241 -5.84 -12.86 -2.00
CA PRO A 241 -4.80 -13.39 -1.13
C PRO A 241 -4.00 -14.53 -1.77
N GLU A 242 -4.64 -15.40 -2.56
CA GLU A 242 -3.99 -16.50 -3.28
C GLU A 242 -3.05 -15.98 -4.37
N ASP A 243 -3.50 -15.01 -5.15
CA ASP A 243 -2.68 -14.37 -6.17
C ASP A 243 -1.56 -13.52 -5.55
N SER A 244 -1.75 -13.00 -4.34
CA SER A 244 -0.70 -12.30 -3.58
C SER A 244 0.44 -13.25 -3.17
N VAL A 245 0.11 -14.47 -2.75
CA VAL A 245 1.11 -15.53 -2.50
C VAL A 245 1.83 -15.90 -3.81
N LYS A 246 1.10 -16.05 -4.90
CA LYS A 246 1.70 -16.29 -6.22
C LYS A 246 2.64 -15.15 -6.65
N ALA A 247 2.25 -13.89 -6.43
CA ALA A 247 3.11 -12.74 -6.71
C ALA A 247 4.37 -12.72 -5.83
N PHE A 248 4.26 -13.11 -4.57
CA PHE A 248 5.38 -13.28 -3.66
C PHE A 248 6.41 -14.32 -4.18
N LEU A 249 5.91 -15.44 -4.66
CA LEU A 249 6.74 -16.49 -5.28
C LEU A 249 7.41 -16.01 -6.58
N ASP A 250 6.67 -15.30 -7.44
CA ASP A 250 7.20 -14.70 -8.67
C ASP A 250 8.29 -13.65 -8.39
N LEU A 251 8.11 -12.86 -7.32
CA LEU A 251 9.10 -11.88 -6.84
C LEU A 251 10.33 -12.52 -6.21
N LYS A 252 10.22 -13.77 -5.76
CA LYS A 252 11.28 -14.45 -4.97
C LYS A 252 11.66 -13.63 -3.73
N ALA A 253 10.71 -12.92 -3.14
CA ALA A 253 10.95 -12.10 -1.97
C ALA A 253 11.19 -12.98 -0.73
N LYS A 254 11.88 -12.44 0.29
CA LYS A 254 12.25 -13.22 1.49
C LYS A 254 11.20 -13.11 2.59
N LEU A 255 10.53 -11.95 2.73
CA LEU A 255 9.53 -11.69 3.75
C LEU A 255 8.27 -11.07 3.12
N PHE A 256 7.10 -11.68 3.42
CA PHE A 256 5.78 -11.17 3.04
C PHE A 256 5.15 -10.44 4.23
N VAL A 257 4.77 -9.18 4.04
CA VAL A 257 4.01 -8.39 5.01
C VAL A 257 2.68 -8.00 4.37
N PRO A 258 1.53 -8.53 4.83
CA PRO A 258 0.23 -8.21 4.23
C PRO A 258 -0.22 -6.79 4.57
N MET A 259 -0.92 -6.16 3.62
CA MET A 259 -1.52 -4.85 3.77
C MET A 259 -2.85 -4.72 3.02
N HIS A 260 -3.44 -3.51 3.02
CA HIS A 260 -4.66 -3.13 2.30
C HIS A 260 -5.91 -3.91 2.74
N TYR A 261 -6.01 -4.27 4.02
CA TYR A 261 -7.17 -4.96 4.60
C TYR A 261 -7.56 -4.36 5.96
N GLY A 262 -8.78 -4.61 6.40
CA GLY A 262 -9.26 -4.33 7.76
C GLY A 262 -9.46 -2.86 8.13
N ALA A 263 -9.08 -1.89 7.30
CA ALA A 263 -9.23 -0.46 7.62
C ALA A 263 -10.55 0.13 7.11
N TYR A 264 -10.94 -0.18 5.89
CA TYR A 264 -12.17 0.29 5.25
C TYR A 264 -12.85 -0.84 4.49
N ARG A 265 -14.18 -0.82 4.42
CA ARG A 265 -14.94 -1.75 3.58
C ARG A 265 -15.07 -1.20 2.17
N LEU A 266 -14.02 -1.32 1.38
CA LEU A 266 -13.99 -0.81 0.00
C LEU A 266 -14.61 -1.81 -0.98
N ALA A 267 -14.53 -3.10 -0.67
CA ALA A 267 -15.14 -4.20 -1.43
C ALA A 267 -16.05 -5.06 -0.54
N ASP A 268 -16.30 -6.31 -0.90
CA ASP A 268 -17.21 -7.18 -0.14
C ASP A 268 -16.48 -8.10 0.85
N ASP A 269 -15.17 -8.25 0.71
CA ASP A 269 -14.31 -8.98 1.66
C ASP A 269 -14.19 -8.25 3.00
N THR A 270 -13.82 -9.03 4.03
CA THR A 270 -13.48 -8.52 5.36
C THR A 270 -11.99 -8.77 5.66
N GLY A 271 -11.44 -8.01 6.62
CA GLY A 271 -10.05 -8.19 7.02
C GLY A 271 -9.74 -9.61 7.51
N PRO A 272 -10.56 -10.21 8.40
CA PRO A 272 -10.37 -11.59 8.83
C PRO A 272 -10.46 -12.61 7.69
N GLU A 273 -11.40 -12.46 6.74
CA GLU A 273 -11.49 -13.34 5.56
C GLU A 273 -10.24 -13.27 4.69
N ALA A 274 -9.69 -12.07 4.49
CA ALA A 274 -8.47 -11.89 3.71
C ALA A 274 -7.27 -12.62 4.36
N LEU A 275 -7.14 -12.52 5.70
CA LEU A 275 -6.10 -13.22 6.44
C LEU A 275 -6.29 -14.74 6.42
N ASP A 276 -7.51 -15.22 6.61
CA ASP A 276 -7.83 -16.66 6.59
C ASP A 276 -7.49 -17.28 5.21
N ARG A 277 -7.84 -16.60 4.11
CA ARG A 277 -7.45 -17.02 2.75
C ARG A 277 -5.94 -16.99 2.56
N LEU A 278 -5.25 -15.96 3.06
CA LEU A 278 -3.79 -15.88 2.99
C LEU A 278 -3.13 -17.07 3.72
N TYR A 279 -3.55 -17.36 4.95
CA TYR A 279 -2.98 -18.47 5.73
C TYR A 279 -3.22 -19.83 5.06
N ARG A 280 -4.43 -20.07 4.55
CA ARG A 280 -4.76 -21.30 3.83
C ARG A 280 -3.90 -21.49 2.57
N GLU A 281 -3.71 -20.44 1.79
CA GLU A 281 -2.87 -20.54 0.59
C GLU A 281 -1.40 -20.71 0.96
N TRP A 282 -0.92 -20.02 2.02
CA TRP A 282 0.44 -20.18 2.53
C TRP A 282 0.76 -21.60 2.95
N GLU A 283 -0.15 -22.25 3.68
CA GLU A 283 -0.06 -23.65 4.10
C GLU A 283 -0.12 -24.59 2.89
N LYS A 284 -1.06 -24.37 1.99
CA LYS A 284 -1.21 -25.17 0.75
C LYS A 284 0.05 -25.15 -0.11
N GLN A 285 0.75 -24.00 -0.19
CA GLN A 285 2.02 -23.85 -0.89
C GLN A 285 3.22 -24.35 -0.06
N GLN A 286 3.00 -24.83 1.16
CA GLN A 286 4.04 -25.32 2.08
C GLN A 286 5.16 -24.31 2.33
N LEU A 287 4.81 -23.01 2.40
CA LEU A 287 5.79 -21.95 2.60
C LEU A 287 6.21 -21.85 4.07
N PRO A 288 7.50 -21.52 4.35
CA PRO A 288 8.00 -21.33 5.70
C PRO A 288 7.25 -20.23 6.45
N GLY A 289 6.85 -20.50 7.69
CA GLY A 289 6.09 -19.55 8.51
C GLY A 289 6.87 -18.26 8.81
N GLU A 290 8.20 -18.34 8.90
CA GLU A 290 9.08 -17.19 9.11
C GLU A 290 9.14 -16.21 7.93
N GLN A 291 8.69 -16.62 6.76
CA GLN A 291 8.58 -15.75 5.58
C GLN A 291 7.28 -14.94 5.55
N LEU A 292 6.34 -15.19 6.47
CA LEU A 292 5.08 -14.45 6.59
C LEU A 292 5.06 -13.65 7.91
N LYS A 293 5.00 -12.34 7.83
CA LYS A 293 4.88 -11.46 9.00
C LYS A 293 3.57 -10.69 8.95
N VAL A 294 2.53 -11.23 9.58
CA VAL A 294 1.27 -10.52 9.81
C VAL A 294 1.41 -9.64 11.05
N LEU A 295 1.19 -8.34 10.86
CA LEU A 295 1.33 -7.35 11.94
C LEU A 295 -0.02 -7.02 12.57
N LEU A 296 0.01 -6.77 13.87
CA LEU A 296 -1.04 -6.04 14.56
C LEU A 296 -0.96 -4.54 14.24
N LEU A 297 -2.08 -3.82 14.34
CA LEU A 297 -2.08 -2.38 14.10
C LEU A 297 -1.21 -1.63 15.12
N GLY A 298 -0.22 -0.92 14.63
CA GLY A 298 0.78 -0.24 15.46
C GLY A 298 1.93 -1.13 15.93
N GLU A 299 1.97 -2.39 15.50
CA GLU A 299 3.14 -3.25 15.74
C GLU A 299 4.32 -2.75 14.92
N THR A 300 5.48 -2.70 15.57
CA THR A 300 6.76 -2.31 14.94
C THR A 300 7.71 -3.50 14.96
N VAL A 301 8.17 -3.88 13.80
CA VAL A 301 9.34 -4.75 13.61
C VAL A 301 10.57 -3.85 13.57
N ILE A 302 11.57 -4.20 14.37
CA ILE A 302 12.88 -3.55 14.34
C ILE A 302 13.88 -4.64 14.02
N GLU A 303 14.62 -4.47 12.94
CA GLU A 303 15.65 -5.43 12.60
C GLU A 303 16.80 -5.36 13.62
N THR A 304 17.32 -6.52 13.96
CA THR A 304 18.56 -6.61 14.74
C THR A 304 19.72 -6.09 13.89
N GLU A 305 20.63 -5.36 14.49
CA GLU A 305 21.88 -4.94 13.83
C GLU A 305 22.56 -6.18 13.22
N LYS A 306 22.79 -6.12 11.89
CA LYS A 306 23.52 -7.19 11.16
C LYS A 306 24.99 -7.05 11.33
#